data_93b2e3d2449f2fe5663326b9af19d87e
#
_entry.id   93b2e3d2449f2fe5663326b9af19d87e
#
_cell.length_a   1.000
_cell.length_b   1.000
_cell.length_c   1.000
_cell.angle_alpha   90.00
_cell.angle_beta   90.00
_cell.angle_gamma   90.00
#
_symmetry.space_group_name_H-M   'P 1'
#
loop_
_entity.id
_entity.type
_entity.pdbx_description
1 polymer ?
#
loop_
_entity_poly.entity_id
_entity_poly.type
_entity_poly.pdbx_seq_one_letter_code
_entity_poly.pdbx_strand_id
1 'polypeptide(L)'
;KIRLKNFLYAVSLSKERLRIVEARYRIGNFSRLDLQQARVDFNADSSQYINQQELVQASLIRLNELMAGPDVNAPLQICDSLIRVNSRLEEGELLKRMLQTNASLLKADRNTALAGLDLKTLQARNYPYVKLNAGYGYQLNRYGNNANRQRQTWGPDVGATLGITLFDGNRRREQRNARIQIENAELTRQQLELSLRADLADFWQAYRNNLELLKLEEENLVAATENHEIAMERYLLGDLSGIEMREAQKSLLDAEERILSAQYNTKLCEISLQQISGNILSYLE
;
A
#
# COMPACT_ATOMS: atom_id res chain seq x y z
N LYS A 1 15.07 1.03 11.55
CA LYS A 1 16.47 1.36 11.91
C LYS A 1 16.55 2.55 12.87
N ILE A 2 15.81 3.65 12.65
CA ILE A 2 15.84 4.82 13.57
C ILE A 2 15.42 4.38 15.00
N ARG A 3 14.26 3.71 15.15
CA ARG A 3 13.83 3.15 16.43
C ARG A 3 14.91 2.27 17.10
N LEU A 4 15.62 1.46 16.34
CA LEU A 4 16.71 0.63 16.88
C LEU A 4 17.85 1.48 17.45
N LYS A 5 18.19 2.61 16.81
CA LYS A 5 19.18 3.56 17.35
C LYS A 5 18.69 4.20 18.64
N ASN A 6 17.42 4.58 18.70
CA ASN A 6 16.82 5.19 19.91
C ASN A 6 16.84 4.19 21.08
N PHE A 7 16.49 2.92 20.85
CA PHE A 7 16.61 1.89 21.90
C PHE A 7 18.05 1.60 22.30
N LEU A 8 18.99 1.64 21.36
CA LEU A 8 20.42 1.52 21.72
C LEU A 8 20.88 2.69 22.59
N TYR A 9 20.42 3.90 22.28
CA TYR A 9 20.66 5.08 23.09
C TYR A 9 20.05 4.93 24.49
N ALA A 10 18.81 4.46 24.61
CA ALA A 10 18.17 4.15 25.89
C ALA A 10 18.97 3.16 26.73
N VAL A 11 19.47 2.07 26.12
CA VAL A 11 20.34 1.10 26.80
C VAL A 11 21.64 1.75 27.30
N SER A 12 22.24 2.66 26.49
CA SER A 12 23.45 3.38 26.92
C SER A 12 23.22 4.28 28.11
N LEU A 13 22.07 5.00 28.11
CA LEU A 13 21.70 5.87 29.25
C LEU A 13 21.41 5.06 30.53
N SER A 14 20.65 3.99 30.42
CA SER A 14 20.34 3.15 31.61
C SER A 14 21.57 2.41 32.11
N LYS A 15 22.52 2.02 31.27
CA LYS A 15 23.81 1.47 31.65
C LYS A 15 24.65 2.47 32.46
N GLU A 16 24.71 3.72 31.96
CA GLU A 16 25.46 4.79 32.66
C GLU A 16 24.81 5.11 34.00
N ARG A 17 23.48 5.18 34.07
CA ARG A 17 22.74 5.35 35.32
C ARG A 17 23.03 4.20 36.29
N LEU A 18 23.03 2.95 35.85
CA LEU A 18 23.36 1.79 36.65
C LEU A 18 24.79 1.94 37.23
N ARG A 19 25.76 2.36 36.43
CA ARG A 19 27.15 2.60 36.84
C ARG A 19 27.24 3.64 37.96
N ILE A 20 26.51 4.75 37.83
CA ILE A 20 26.45 5.82 38.82
C ILE A 20 25.84 5.30 40.14
N VAL A 21 24.70 4.59 40.04
CA VAL A 21 24.03 4.02 41.21
C VAL A 21 24.90 2.98 41.93
N GLU A 22 25.60 2.11 41.20
CA GLU A 22 26.55 1.14 41.79
C GLU A 22 27.69 1.84 42.51
N ALA A 23 28.25 2.91 41.93
CA ALA A 23 29.32 3.68 42.58
C ALA A 23 28.81 4.34 43.88
N ARG A 24 27.65 4.98 43.86
CA ARG A 24 27.02 5.64 45.04
C ARG A 24 26.58 4.64 46.11
N TYR A 25 26.13 3.46 45.71
CA TYR A 25 25.81 2.37 46.65
C TYR A 25 27.07 1.89 47.39
N ARG A 26 28.20 1.73 46.70
CA ARG A 26 29.48 1.31 47.30
C ARG A 26 29.98 2.29 48.39
N ILE A 27 29.72 3.58 48.22
CA ILE A 27 30.10 4.61 49.21
C ILE A 27 28.99 4.88 50.25
N GLY A 28 27.88 4.11 50.23
CA GLY A 28 26.80 4.19 51.20
C GLY A 28 25.77 5.30 50.97
N ASN A 29 25.81 6.01 49.85
CA ASN A 29 24.89 7.11 49.55
C ASN A 29 23.55 6.67 48.89
N PHE A 30 23.45 5.43 48.42
CA PHE A 30 22.23 4.87 47.83
C PHE A 30 21.84 3.56 48.52
N SER A 31 20.52 3.27 48.50
CA SER A 31 19.97 2.05 49.06
C SER A 31 20.15 0.85 48.11
N ARG A 32 20.04 -0.36 48.68
CA ARG A 32 19.98 -1.58 47.87
C ARG A 32 18.77 -1.58 46.92
N LEU A 33 17.67 -0.91 47.29
CA LEU A 33 16.48 -0.77 46.48
C LEU A 33 16.79 0.02 45.20
N ASP A 34 17.47 1.16 45.30
CA ASP A 34 17.87 2.00 44.18
C ASP A 34 18.75 1.21 43.19
N LEU A 35 19.69 0.40 43.74
CA LEU A 35 20.54 -0.44 42.90
C LEU A 35 19.74 -1.52 42.15
N GLN A 36 18.80 -2.18 42.83
CA GLN A 36 17.97 -3.20 42.15
C GLN A 36 17.06 -2.56 41.12
N GLN A 37 16.49 -1.39 41.42
CA GLN A 37 15.66 -0.67 40.45
C GLN A 37 16.46 -0.29 39.18
N ALA A 38 17.67 0.25 39.34
CA ALA A 38 18.53 0.58 38.21
C ALA A 38 18.88 -0.65 37.33
N ARG A 39 19.04 -1.83 37.95
CA ARG A 39 19.25 -3.09 37.24
C ARG A 39 18.01 -3.55 36.47
N VAL A 40 16.85 -3.46 37.10
CA VAL A 40 15.56 -3.79 36.42
C VAL A 40 15.36 -2.89 35.21
N ASP A 41 15.59 -1.59 35.34
CA ASP A 41 15.46 -0.63 34.26
C ASP A 41 16.43 -0.92 33.11
N PHE A 42 17.70 -1.20 33.40
CA PHE A 42 18.68 -1.58 32.35
C PHE A 42 18.30 -2.87 31.65
N ASN A 43 17.81 -3.88 32.37
CA ASN A 43 17.35 -5.12 31.79
C ASN A 43 16.10 -4.91 30.90
N ALA A 44 15.17 -4.05 31.33
CA ALA A 44 13.97 -3.72 30.57
C ALA A 44 14.33 -3.01 29.24
N ASP A 45 15.20 -2.00 29.28
CA ASP A 45 15.66 -1.29 28.08
C ASP A 45 16.44 -2.23 27.14
N SER A 46 17.27 -3.12 27.70
CA SER A 46 18.00 -4.13 26.91
C SER A 46 17.05 -5.12 26.23
N SER A 47 15.98 -5.55 26.91
CA SER A 47 14.97 -6.42 26.33
C SER A 47 14.22 -5.73 25.19
N GLN A 48 13.87 -4.45 25.33
CA GLN A 48 13.23 -3.69 24.25
C GLN A 48 14.15 -3.53 23.03
N TYR A 49 15.45 -3.32 23.25
CA TYR A 49 16.42 -3.27 22.16
C TYR A 49 16.50 -4.60 21.38
N ILE A 50 16.55 -5.74 22.09
CA ILE A 50 16.58 -7.07 21.47
C ILE A 50 15.30 -7.32 20.65
N ASN A 51 14.13 -7.02 21.21
CA ASN A 51 12.86 -7.17 20.49
C ASN A 51 12.82 -6.27 19.24
N GLN A 52 13.33 -5.04 19.33
CA GLN A 52 13.39 -4.14 18.17
C GLN A 52 14.37 -4.64 17.10
N GLN A 53 15.47 -5.30 17.51
CA GLN A 53 16.40 -5.92 16.57
C GLN A 53 15.74 -7.04 15.77
N GLU A 54 14.94 -7.88 16.43
CA GLU A 54 14.13 -8.92 15.77
C GLU A 54 13.13 -8.31 14.77
N LEU A 55 12.40 -7.26 15.17
CA LEU A 55 11.45 -6.57 14.27
C LEU A 55 12.15 -5.96 13.05
N VAL A 56 13.35 -5.42 13.20
CA VAL A 56 14.16 -4.92 12.07
C VAL A 56 14.51 -6.07 11.13
N GLN A 57 14.98 -7.20 11.67
CA GLN A 57 15.33 -8.37 10.86
C GLN A 57 14.11 -8.92 10.11
N ALA A 58 12.97 -9.08 10.79
CA ALA A 58 11.72 -9.50 10.16
C ALA A 58 11.27 -8.55 9.03
N SER A 59 11.43 -7.23 9.24
CA SER A 59 11.12 -6.23 8.22
C SER A 59 12.05 -6.31 6.99
N LEU A 60 13.33 -6.65 7.18
CA LEU A 60 14.28 -6.84 6.07
C LEU A 60 13.96 -8.11 5.28
N ILE A 61 13.60 -9.20 5.95
CA ILE A 61 13.14 -10.44 5.31
C ILE A 61 11.88 -10.16 4.46
N ARG A 62 10.91 -9.42 5.04
CA ARG A 62 9.69 -9.04 4.33
C ARG A 62 9.98 -8.16 3.11
N LEU A 63 10.95 -7.26 3.20
CA LEU A 63 11.37 -6.42 2.08
C LEU A 63 12.01 -7.27 0.97
N ASN A 64 12.89 -8.23 1.31
CA ASN A 64 13.47 -9.17 0.35
C ASN A 64 12.38 -10.01 -0.36
N GLU A 65 11.37 -10.47 0.38
CA GLU A 65 10.22 -11.18 -0.18
C GLU A 65 9.45 -10.30 -1.20
N LEU A 66 9.17 -9.05 -0.84
CA LEU A 66 8.46 -8.11 -1.74
C LEU A 66 9.26 -7.77 -3.00
N MET A 67 10.57 -7.74 -2.90
CA MET A 67 11.48 -7.53 -4.04
C MET A 67 11.68 -8.80 -4.89
N ALA A 68 11.09 -9.92 -4.50
CA ALA A 68 11.31 -11.24 -5.13
C ALA A 68 12.81 -11.62 -5.24
N GLY A 69 13.60 -11.27 -4.23
CA GLY A 69 15.01 -11.60 -4.16
C GLY A 69 15.25 -13.12 -4.09
N PRO A 70 16.33 -13.64 -4.67
CA PRO A 70 16.63 -15.08 -4.66
C PRO A 70 16.92 -15.61 -3.25
N ASP A 71 17.37 -14.77 -2.33
CA ASP A 71 17.61 -15.10 -0.93
C ASP A 71 16.91 -14.10 -0.03
N VAL A 72 15.93 -14.58 0.73
CA VAL A 72 15.16 -13.75 1.68
C VAL A 72 15.98 -13.27 2.86
N ASN A 73 17.11 -13.91 3.16
CA ASN A 73 18.02 -13.53 4.24
C ASN A 73 19.18 -12.65 3.78
N ALA A 74 19.23 -12.28 2.50
CA ALA A 74 20.29 -11.43 1.97
C ALA A 74 20.37 -10.09 2.75
N PRO A 75 21.58 -9.64 3.11
CA PRO A 75 21.75 -8.40 3.85
C PRO A 75 21.38 -7.20 2.96
N LEU A 76 20.37 -6.43 3.38
CA LEU A 76 19.94 -5.21 2.70
C LEU A 76 20.52 -3.98 3.38
N GLN A 77 21.19 -3.14 2.60
CA GLN A 77 21.57 -1.79 3.01
C GLN A 77 20.50 -0.80 2.52
N ILE A 78 19.80 -0.20 3.47
CA ILE A 78 18.84 0.86 3.19
C ILE A 78 19.62 2.18 3.23
N CYS A 79 19.65 2.90 2.10
CA CYS A 79 20.38 4.16 1.97
C CYS A 79 19.63 5.32 2.67
N ASP A 80 18.29 5.33 2.60
CA ASP A 80 17.48 6.38 3.20
C ASP A 80 17.36 6.19 4.71
N SER A 81 17.82 7.18 5.44
CA SER A 81 17.74 7.23 6.92
C SER A 81 16.73 8.25 7.42
N LEU A 82 16.12 9.07 6.54
CA LEU A 82 15.19 10.14 6.90
C LEU A 82 13.89 10.02 6.12
N ILE A 83 12.78 10.23 6.81
CA ILE A 83 11.47 10.32 6.20
C ILE A 83 11.25 11.78 5.77
N ARG A 84 11.36 12.05 4.46
CA ARG A 84 11.10 13.38 3.91
C ARG A 84 9.62 13.51 3.56
N VAL A 85 8.96 14.47 4.17
CA VAL A 85 7.55 14.79 3.90
C VAL A 85 7.49 16.00 2.97
N ASN A 86 6.65 15.93 1.94
CA ASN A 86 6.38 17.07 1.06
C ASN A 86 5.22 17.91 1.63
N SER A 87 5.49 19.11 2.09
CA SER A 87 4.49 20.02 2.68
C SER A 87 3.72 20.87 1.67
N ARG A 88 3.99 20.73 0.35
CA ARG A 88 3.48 21.62 -0.71
C ARG A 88 2.43 20.96 -1.62
N LEU A 89 1.70 19.99 -1.11
CA LEU A 89 0.61 19.38 -1.89
C LEU A 89 -0.61 20.31 -1.90
N GLU A 90 -1.31 20.36 -3.04
CA GLU A 90 -2.55 21.11 -3.23
C GLU A 90 -3.69 20.16 -3.59
N GLU A 91 -4.80 20.23 -2.84
CA GLU A 91 -5.96 19.35 -3.02
C GLU A 91 -6.56 19.46 -4.42
N GLY A 92 -6.69 20.70 -4.93
CA GLY A 92 -7.27 20.95 -6.26
C GLY A 92 -6.48 20.35 -7.40
N GLU A 93 -5.15 20.36 -7.32
CA GLU A 93 -4.30 19.69 -8.30
C GLU A 93 -4.40 18.17 -8.24
N LEU A 94 -4.43 17.60 -7.02
CA LEU A 94 -4.57 16.17 -6.83
C LEU A 94 -5.91 15.66 -7.37
N LEU A 95 -7.01 16.39 -7.10
CA LEU A 95 -8.33 16.06 -7.65
C LEU A 95 -8.35 16.10 -9.19
N LYS A 96 -7.77 17.14 -9.78
CA LYS A 96 -7.70 17.27 -11.24
C LYS A 96 -6.91 16.13 -11.85
N ARG A 97 -5.77 15.79 -11.27
CA ARG A 97 -4.94 14.65 -11.73
C ARG A 97 -5.68 13.33 -11.56
N MET A 98 -6.32 13.09 -10.42
CA MET A 98 -7.10 11.88 -10.17
C MET A 98 -8.12 11.63 -11.28
N LEU A 99 -8.89 12.65 -11.67
CA LEU A 99 -9.90 12.53 -12.72
C LEU A 99 -9.31 12.23 -14.10
N GLN A 100 -8.05 12.60 -14.35
CA GLN A 100 -7.39 12.42 -15.65
C GLN A 100 -6.55 11.15 -15.74
N THR A 101 -5.90 10.75 -14.66
CA THR A 101 -4.83 9.74 -14.69
C THR A 101 -5.09 8.53 -13.80
N ASN A 102 -6.14 8.55 -12.95
CA ASN A 102 -6.43 7.40 -12.10
C ASN A 102 -6.76 6.16 -12.93
N ALA A 103 -5.96 5.11 -12.78
CA ALA A 103 -6.07 3.89 -13.58
C ALA A 103 -7.42 3.19 -13.43
N SER A 104 -8.05 3.27 -12.26
CA SER A 104 -9.37 2.66 -12.01
C SER A 104 -10.48 3.39 -12.77
N LEU A 105 -10.43 4.72 -12.83
CA LEU A 105 -11.37 5.52 -13.63
C LEU A 105 -11.17 5.28 -15.13
N LEU A 106 -9.93 5.27 -15.60
CA LEU A 106 -9.62 4.97 -17.00
C LEU A 106 -10.10 3.57 -17.39
N LYS A 107 -9.97 2.59 -16.51
CA LYS A 107 -10.50 1.24 -16.71
C LYS A 107 -12.03 1.23 -16.76
N ALA A 108 -12.70 1.98 -15.90
CA ALA A 108 -14.16 2.10 -15.91
C ALA A 108 -14.66 2.77 -17.21
N ASP A 109 -13.98 3.82 -17.71
CA ASP A 109 -14.28 4.44 -19.01
C ASP A 109 -14.14 3.46 -20.16
N ARG A 110 -13.10 2.60 -20.14
CA ARG A 110 -12.92 1.56 -21.16
C ARG A 110 -13.99 0.46 -21.07
N ASN A 111 -14.42 0.12 -19.87
CA ASN A 111 -15.52 -0.84 -19.67
C ASN A 111 -16.85 -0.30 -20.21
N THR A 112 -17.14 0.98 -20.00
CA THR A 112 -18.33 1.63 -20.60
C THR A 112 -18.26 1.64 -22.12
N ALA A 113 -17.09 1.97 -22.69
CA ALA A 113 -16.89 1.90 -24.13
C ALA A 113 -17.04 0.47 -24.68
N LEU A 114 -16.56 -0.54 -23.95
CA LEU A 114 -16.70 -1.96 -24.30
C LEU A 114 -18.18 -2.37 -24.35
N ALA A 115 -18.97 -2.02 -23.33
CA ALA A 115 -20.41 -2.28 -23.31
C ALA A 115 -21.12 -1.62 -24.52
N GLY A 116 -20.68 -0.42 -24.93
CA GLY A 116 -21.16 0.24 -26.14
C GLY A 116 -20.82 -0.52 -27.42
N LEU A 117 -19.63 -1.13 -27.51
CA LEU A 117 -19.22 -1.97 -28.63
C LEU A 117 -20.01 -3.29 -28.67
N ASP A 118 -20.33 -3.86 -27.52
CA ASP A 118 -21.16 -5.06 -27.43
C ASP A 118 -22.56 -4.80 -27.97
N LEU A 119 -23.17 -3.65 -27.66
CA LEU A 119 -24.44 -3.24 -28.29
C LEU A 119 -24.30 -3.13 -29.79
N LYS A 120 -23.24 -2.50 -30.31
CA LYS A 120 -23.00 -2.41 -31.79
C LYS A 120 -22.85 -3.79 -32.39
N THR A 121 -22.19 -4.72 -31.75
CA THR A 121 -22.04 -6.11 -32.20
C THR A 121 -23.40 -6.81 -32.29
N LEU A 122 -24.28 -6.61 -31.30
CA LEU A 122 -25.65 -7.15 -31.35
C LEU A 122 -26.50 -6.48 -32.44
N GLN A 123 -26.30 -5.18 -32.69
CA GLN A 123 -26.96 -4.47 -33.78
C GLN A 123 -26.48 -4.97 -35.15
N ALA A 124 -25.17 -5.27 -35.28
CA ALA A 124 -24.58 -5.77 -36.54
C ALA A 124 -25.18 -7.11 -36.96
N ARG A 125 -25.72 -7.93 -36.04
CA ARG A 125 -26.45 -9.15 -36.37
C ARG A 125 -27.75 -8.92 -37.19
N ASN A 126 -28.22 -7.68 -37.28
CA ASN A 126 -29.40 -7.33 -38.08
C ASN A 126 -29.05 -7.14 -39.56
N TYR A 127 -27.76 -7.01 -39.93
CA TYR A 127 -27.31 -6.89 -41.29
C TYR A 127 -27.21 -8.26 -41.99
N PRO A 128 -27.25 -8.31 -43.32
CA PRO A 128 -26.96 -9.50 -44.09
C PRO A 128 -25.54 -10.02 -43.75
N TYR A 129 -25.41 -11.32 -43.67
CA TYR A 129 -24.11 -11.96 -43.50
C TYR A 129 -23.71 -12.78 -44.71
N VAL A 130 -22.42 -12.80 -45.01
CA VAL A 130 -21.81 -13.68 -46.03
C VAL A 130 -20.93 -14.67 -45.30
N LYS A 131 -21.17 -15.96 -45.49
CA LYS A 131 -20.35 -17.03 -44.95
C LYS A 131 -19.69 -17.75 -46.14
N LEU A 132 -18.37 -17.79 -46.10
CA LEU A 132 -17.56 -18.57 -47.04
C LEU A 132 -17.08 -19.83 -46.31
N ASN A 133 -17.23 -20.97 -46.97
CA ASN A 133 -16.70 -22.23 -46.53
C ASN A 133 -15.87 -22.86 -47.65
N ALA A 134 -14.73 -23.39 -47.29
CA ALA A 134 -13.86 -24.16 -48.14
C ALA A 134 -13.38 -25.38 -47.39
N GLY A 135 -13.46 -26.51 -48.01
CA GLY A 135 -13.04 -27.78 -47.47
C GLY A 135 -12.39 -28.67 -48.50
N TYR A 136 -11.67 -29.66 -48.08
CA TYR A 136 -11.19 -30.76 -48.88
C TYR A 136 -11.57 -32.05 -48.14
N GLY A 137 -12.42 -32.85 -48.79
CA GLY A 137 -13.01 -34.02 -48.15
C GLY A 137 -12.82 -35.30 -48.95
N TYR A 138 -12.78 -36.41 -48.23
CA TYR A 138 -12.90 -37.75 -48.75
C TYR A 138 -14.15 -38.38 -48.13
N GLN A 139 -15.08 -38.83 -49.01
CA GLN A 139 -16.32 -39.47 -48.63
C GLN A 139 -16.44 -40.88 -49.22
N LEU A 140 -16.61 -41.88 -48.36
CA LEU A 140 -16.86 -43.27 -48.78
C LEU A 140 -18.28 -43.65 -48.39
N ASN A 141 -19.12 -43.84 -49.42
CA ASN A 141 -20.49 -44.31 -49.24
C ASN A 141 -20.58 -45.80 -49.63
N ARG A 142 -21.15 -46.62 -48.73
CA ARG A 142 -21.45 -48.05 -48.99
C ARG A 142 -22.96 -48.24 -49.05
N TYR A 143 -23.46 -48.77 -50.16
CA TYR A 143 -24.88 -49.03 -50.34
C TYR A 143 -25.16 -50.55 -50.34
N GLY A 144 -26.13 -50.98 -49.53
CA GLY A 144 -26.40 -52.40 -49.31
C GLY A 144 -27.09 -53.13 -50.48
N ASN A 145 -27.80 -52.41 -51.42
CA ASN A 145 -28.68 -53.02 -52.41
C ASN A 145 -28.62 -52.41 -53.79
N ASN A 146 -27.50 -51.82 -54.23
CA ASN A 146 -27.35 -51.23 -55.57
C ASN A 146 -26.14 -51.80 -56.32
N ALA A 147 -26.19 -51.75 -57.69
CA ALA A 147 -25.11 -52.24 -58.53
C ALA A 147 -23.77 -51.54 -58.29
N ASN A 148 -23.76 -50.34 -57.72
CA ASN A 148 -22.60 -49.64 -57.22
C ASN A 148 -22.51 -49.77 -55.71
N ARG A 149 -21.89 -50.83 -55.20
CA ARG A 149 -21.72 -51.12 -53.76
C ARG A 149 -20.89 -50.11 -52.98
N GLN A 150 -20.04 -49.34 -53.67
CA GLN A 150 -19.19 -48.33 -53.03
C GLN A 150 -19.05 -47.11 -53.95
N ARG A 151 -19.28 -45.93 -53.41
CA ARG A 151 -18.97 -44.66 -54.09
C ARG A 151 -17.92 -43.92 -53.26
N GLN A 152 -16.78 -43.66 -53.85
CA GLN A 152 -15.73 -42.82 -53.30
C GLN A 152 -15.79 -41.49 -54.00
N THR A 153 -15.88 -40.44 -53.21
CA THR A 153 -15.81 -39.07 -53.74
C THR A 153 -14.74 -38.34 -52.91
N TRP A 154 -13.80 -37.70 -53.60
CA TRP A 154 -12.79 -36.86 -53.00
C TRP A 154 -12.65 -35.60 -53.86
N GLY A 155 -12.36 -34.48 -53.17
CA GLY A 155 -12.20 -33.20 -53.84
C GLY A 155 -12.39 -31.99 -52.95
N PRO A 156 -12.07 -30.83 -53.46
CA PRO A 156 -12.36 -29.57 -52.80
C PRO A 156 -13.86 -29.26 -52.86
N ASP A 157 -14.40 -28.74 -51.79
CA ASP A 157 -15.70 -28.11 -51.74
C ASP A 157 -15.50 -26.62 -51.39
N VAL A 158 -16.17 -25.75 -52.13
CA VAL A 158 -16.20 -24.32 -51.92
C VAL A 158 -17.64 -23.86 -51.94
N GLY A 159 -18.07 -23.18 -50.93
CA GLY A 159 -19.42 -22.63 -50.86
C GLY A 159 -19.45 -21.20 -50.36
N ALA A 160 -20.41 -20.43 -50.86
CA ALA A 160 -20.73 -19.10 -50.35
C ALA A 160 -22.22 -19.07 -49.96
N THR A 161 -22.52 -18.62 -48.78
CA THR A 161 -23.89 -18.46 -48.28
C THR A 161 -24.14 -17.01 -47.93
N LEU A 162 -25.15 -16.40 -48.54
CA LEU A 162 -25.68 -15.08 -48.20
C LEU A 162 -26.98 -15.29 -47.44
N GLY A 163 -27.05 -14.71 -46.20
CA GLY A 163 -28.24 -14.85 -45.37
C GLY A 163 -28.60 -13.55 -44.69
N ILE A 164 -29.91 -13.39 -44.44
CA ILE A 164 -30.45 -12.30 -43.61
C ILE A 164 -31.52 -12.87 -42.69
N THR A 165 -31.52 -12.43 -41.45
CA THR A 165 -32.56 -12.81 -40.48
C THR A 165 -33.66 -11.78 -40.49
N LEU A 166 -34.84 -12.14 -41.01
CA LEU A 166 -36.00 -11.22 -41.16
C LEU A 166 -36.68 -10.91 -39.84
N PHE A 167 -36.76 -11.89 -38.95
CA PHE A 167 -37.39 -11.71 -37.64
C PHE A 167 -36.67 -12.56 -36.57
N ASP A 168 -36.31 -11.90 -35.45
CA ASP A 168 -35.78 -12.57 -34.25
C ASP A 168 -36.14 -11.74 -33.00
N GLY A 169 -37.16 -12.18 -32.28
CA GLY A 169 -37.61 -11.51 -31.06
C GLY A 169 -36.56 -11.54 -29.92
N ASN A 170 -35.66 -12.54 -29.94
CA ASN A 170 -34.58 -12.64 -28.97
C ASN A 170 -33.55 -11.51 -29.15
N ARG A 171 -33.20 -11.15 -30.38
CA ARG A 171 -32.28 -10.05 -30.69
C ARG A 171 -32.72 -8.71 -30.11
N ARG A 172 -34.02 -8.40 -30.18
CA ARG A 172 -34.57 -7.16 -29.59
C ARG A 172 -34.40 -7.15 -28.07
N ARG A 173 -34.59 -8.29 -27.43
CA ARG A 173 -34.37 -8.43 -25.97
C ARG A 173 -32.92 -8.30 -25.63
N GLU A 174 -32.00 -8.94 -26.35
CA GLU A 174 -30.54 -8.84 -26.18
C GLU A 174 -30.06 -7.39 -26.33
N GLN A 175 -30.52 -6.68 -27.35
CA GLN A 175 -30.17 -5.26 -27.53
C GLN A 175 -30.72 -4.36 -26.43
N ARG A 176 -31.91 -4.66 -25.86
CA ARG A 176 -32.43 -3.95 -24.72
C ARG A 176 -31.57 -4.23 -23.46
N ASN A 177 -31.22 -5.47 -23.22
CA ASN A 177 -30.34 -5.85 -22.13
C ASN A 177 -28.95 -5.19 -22.27
N ALA A 178 -28.39 -5.13 -23.48
CA ALA A 178 -27.11 -4.45 -23.72
C ALA A 178 -27.17 -2.95 -23.42
N ARG A 179 -28.30 -2.27 -23.69
CA ARG A 179 -28.49 -0.85 -23.29
C ARG A 179 -28.50 -0.69 -21.77
N ILE A 180 -29.17 -1.59 -21.06
CA ILE A 180 -29.15 -1.61 -19.59
C ILE A 180 -27.73 -1.86 -19.07
N GLN A 181 -26.93 -2.71 -19.74
CA GLN A 181 -25.53 -2.94 -19.36
C GLN A 181 -24.66 -1.67 -19.53
N ILE A 182 -24.92 -0.88 -20.58
CA ILE A 182 -24.22 0.42 -20.75
C ILE A 182 -24.58 1.35 -19.57
N GLU A 183 -25.86 1.48 -19.25
CA GLU A 183 -26.32 2.29 -18.13
C GLU A 183 -25.72 1.83 -16.79
N ASN A 184 -25.69 0.52 -16.55
CA ASN A 184 -25.03 -0.07 -15.37
C ASN A 184 -23.53 0.25 -15.33
N ALA A 185 -22.83 0.19 -16.48
CA ALA A 185 -21.42 0.53 -16.55
C ALA A 185 -21.17 2.02 -16.25
N GLU A 186 -22.03 2.90 -16.75
CA GLU A 186 -21.98 4.34 -16.47
C GLU A 186 -22.24 4.64 -15.00
N LEU A 187 -23.25 4.02 -14.37
CA LEU A 187 -23.54 4.17 -12.96
C LEU A 187 -22.39 3.64 -12.09
N THR A 188 -21.82 2.50 -12.46
CA THR A 188 -20.65 1.94 -11.76
C THR A 188 -19.45 2.88 -11.84
N ARG A 189 -19.22 3.50 -13.00
CA ARG A 189 -18.18 4.52 -13.14
C ARG A 189 -18.43 5.74 -12.25
N GLN A 190 -19.68 6.24 -12.22
CA GLN A 190 -20.04 7.38 -11.37
C GLN A 190 -19.88 7.05 -9.87
N GLN A 191 -20.29 5.85 -9.44
CA GLN A 191 -20.10 5.37 -8.08
C GLN A 191 -18.61 5.30 -7.72
N LEU A 192 -17.78 4.78 -8.63
CA LEU A 192 -16.31 4.73 -8.42
C LEU A 192 -15.72 6.14 -8.31
N GLU A 193 -16.15 7.08 -9.17
CA GLU A 193 -15.68 8.47 -9.09
C GLU A 193 -16.05 9.11 -7.76
N LEU A 194 -17.27 8.91 -7.27
CA LEU A 194 -17.72 9.42 -5.98
C LEU A 194 -16.90 8.83 -4.82
N SER A 195 -16.65 7.51 -4.85
CA SER A 195 -15.81 6.84 -3.85
C SER A 195 -14.38 7.40 -3.84
N LEU A 196 -13.76 7.55 -5.01
CA LEU A 196 -12.41 8.10 -5.10
C LEU A 196 -12.31 9.57 -4.63
N ARG A 197 -13.36 10.38 -4.87
CA ARG A 197 -13.45 11.75 -4.33
C ARG A 197 -13.54 11.75 -2.80
N ALA A 198 -14.32 10.83 -2.23
CA ALA A 198 -14.41 10.68 -0.78
C ALA A 198 -13.07 10.23 -0.19
N ASP A 199 -12.45 9.19 -0.75
CA ASP A 199 -11.15 8.70 -0.32
C ASP A 199 -10.06 9.79 -0.40
N LEU A 200 -10.07 10.59 -1.47
CA LEU A 200 -9.13 11.71 -1.61
C LEU A 200 -9.35 12.78 -0.52
N ALA A 201 -10.61 13.12 -0.22
CA ALA A 201 -10.93 14.08 0.83
C ALA A 201 -10.52 13.58 2.22
N ASP A 202 -10.75 12.29 2.51
CA ASP A 202 -10.36 11.66 3.77
C ASP A 202 -8.83 11.63 3.92
N PHE A 203 -8.09 11.21 2.89
CA PHE A 203 -6.63 11.22 2.94
C PHE A 203 -6.06 12.64 3.00
N TRP A 204 -6.71 13.61 2.34
CA TRP A 204 -6.29 15.00 2.42
C TRP A 204 -6.47 15.57 3.82
N GLN A 205 -7.61 15.32 4.47
CA GLN A 205 -7.83 15.73 5.84
C GLN A 205 -6.86 15.05 6.81
N ALA A 206 -6.63 13.75 6.66
CA ALA A 206 -5.66 13.02 7.45
C ALA A 206 -4.22 13.56 7.25
N TYR A 207 -3.84 13.88 6.02
CA TYR A 207 -2.55 14.48 5.70
C TYR A 207 -2.35 15.84 6.40
N ARG A 208 -3.34 16.73 6.32
CA ARG A 208 -3.29 18.03 7.00
C ARG A 208 -3.17 17.89 8.52
N ASN A 209 -3.99 17.03 9.11
CA ASN A 209 -3.93 16.78 10.56
C ASN A 209 -2.57 16.22 10.98
N ASN A 210 -2.01 15.28 10.21
CA ASN A 210 -0.69 14.72 10.51
C ASN A 210 0.44 15.75 10.33
N LEU A 211 0.33 16.71 9.39
CA LEU A 211 1.29 17.81 9.28
C LEU A 211 1.27 18.74 10.50
N GLU A 212 0.08 19.05 11.05
CA GLU A 212 -0.05 19.83 12.27
C GLU A 212 0.49 19.07 13.47
N LEU A 213 0.16 17.78 13.58
CA LEU A 213 0.69 16.90 14.62
C LEU A 213 2.22 16.81 14.56
N LEU A 214 2.79 16.70 13.37
CA LEU A 214 4.24 16.65 13.18
C LEU A 214 4.93 17.89 13.78
N LYS A 215 4.39 19.09 13.54
CA LYS A 215 4.95 20.33 14.12
C LYS A 215 4.90 20.32 15.64
N LEU A 216 3.78 19.88 16.22
CA LEU A 216 3.64 19.77 17.67
C LEU A 216 4.63 18.76 18.26
N GLU A 217 4.86 17.63 17.59
CA GLU A 217 5.83 16.63 18.07
C GLU A 217 7.28 17.08 17.88
N GLU A 218 7.58 17.93 16.88
CA GLU A 218 8.89 18.59 16.77
C GLU A 218 9.15 19.54 17.96
N GLU A 219 8.18 20.35 18.34
CA GLU A 219 8.25 21.21 19.52
C GLU A 219 8.37 20.40 20.83
N ASN A 220 7.58 19.32 20.95
CA ASN A 220 7.63 18.42 22.10
C ASN A 220 8.99 17.72 22.24
N LEU A 221 9.61 17.31 21.12
CA LEU A 221 10.94 16.70 21.15
C LEU A 221 12.00 17.65 21.68
N VAL A 222 11.96 18.94 21.26
CA VAL A 222 12.88 19.97 21.78
C VAL A 222 12.71 20.13 23.29
N ALA A 223 11.48 20.29 23.76
CA ALA A 223 11.20 20.45 25.19
C ALA A 223 11.58 19.20 26.01
N ALA A 224 11.33 17.98 25.49
CA ALA A 224 11.70 16.73 26.15
C ALA A 224 13.23 16.54 26.21
N THR A 225 13.95 17.00 25.19
CA THR A 225 15.43 16.96 25.17
C THR A 225 16.00 17.88 26.24
N GLU A 226 15.55 19.14 26.27
CA GLU A 226 15.98 20.10 27.30
C GLU A 226 15.65 19.60 28.71
N ASN A 227 14.45 19.06 28.91
CA ASN A 227 14.04 18.52 30.20
C ASN A 227 14.95 17.36 30.64
N HIS A 228 15.30 16.45 29.74
CA HIS A 228 16.20 15.34 29.99
C HIS A 228 17.63 15.84 30.34
N GLU A 229 18.15 16.84 29.63
CA GLU A 229 19.47 17.42 29.89
C GLU A 229 19.53 18.06 31.31
N ILE A 230 18.53 18.88 31.64
CA ILE A 230 18.42 19.48 32.99
C ILE A 230 18.29 18.41 34.06
N ALA A 231 17.47 17.38 33.85
CA ALA A 231 17.29 16.29 34.77
C ALA A 231 18.59 15.49 34.99
N MET A 232 19.38 15.27 33.93
CA MET A 232 20.67 14.58 34.01
C MET A 232 21.68 15.40 34.85
N GLU A 233 21.79 16.71 34.59
CA GLU A 233 22.68 17.60 35.36
C GLU A 233 22.32 17.58 36.86
N ARG A 234 21.05 17.77 37.20
CA ARG A 234 20.58 17.75 38.60
C ARG A 234 20.77 16.39 39.26
N TYR A 235 20.57 15.29 38.52
CA TYR A 235 20.83 13.95 39.02
C TYR A 235 22.30 13.72 39.31
N LEU A 236 23.22 14.22 38.48
CA LEU A 236 24.67 14.15 38.74
C LEU A 236 25.09 14.95 39.97
N LEU A 237 24.44 16.10 40.22
CA LEU A 237 24.67 16.92 41.44
C LEU A 237 24.07 16.27 42.70
N GLY A 238 23.13 15.33 42.55
CA GLY A 238 22.44 14.69 43.67
C GLY A 238 21.14 15.38 44.09
N ASP A 239 20.68 16.38 43.30
CA ASP A 239 19.49 17.18 43.57
C ASP A 239 18.22 16.58 42.98
N LEU A 240 18.33 15.47 42.26
CA LEU A 240 17.20 14.79 41.62
C LEU A 240 17.19 13.29 41.96
N SER A 241 16.01 12.74 42.19
CA SER A 241 15.85 11.31 42.48
C SER A 241 16.04 10.46 41.22
N GLY A 242 16.40 9.19 41.39
CA GLY A 242 16.51 8.23 40.27
C GLY A 242 15.18 7.98 39.54
N ILE A 243 14.06 8.14 40.22
CA ILE A 243 12.71 8.00 39.61
C ILE A 243 12.41 9.18 38.71
N GLU A 244 12.66 10.42 39.16
CA GLU A 244 12.46 11.62 38.35
C GLU A 244 13.36 11.63 37.10
N MET A 245 14.62 11.20 37.25
CA MET A 245 15.52 11.03 36.11
C MET A 245 15.01 9.99 35.13
N ARG A 246 14.47 8.87 35.59
CA ARG A 246 13.87 7.84 34.73
C ARG A 246 12.65 8.36 33.98
N GLU A 247 11.81 9.17 34.61
CA GLU A 247 10.63 9.78 33.98
C GLU A 247 11.05 10.76 32.88
N ALA A 248 12.06 11.60 33.12
CA ALA A 248 12.60 12.49 32.09
C ALA A 248 13.20 11.71 30.90
N GLN A 249 13.94 10.64 31.15
CA GLN A 249 14.47 9.74 30.12
C GLN A 249 13.35 9.09 29.31
N LYS A 250 12.30 8.59 29.98
CA LYS A 250 11.16 7.98 29.33
C LYS A 250 10.40 8.99 28.47
N SER A 251 10.19 10.20 29.00
CA SER A 251 9.54 11.29 28.26
C SER A 251 10.29 11.63 26.96
N LEU A 252 11.62 11.67 26.97
CA LEU A 252 12.44 11.87 25.78
C LEU A 252 12.24 10.73 24.76
N LEU A 253 12.34 9.46 25.20
CA LEU A 253 12.17 8.31 24.32
C LEU A 253 10.77 8.24 23.71
N ASP A 254 9.74 8.56 24.50
CA ASP A 254 8.36 8.63 24.03
C ASP A 254 8.16 9.77 23.00
N ALA A 255 8.83 10.93 23.19
CA ALA A 255 8.81 12.02 22.21
C ALA A 255 9.50 11.65 20.90
N GLU A 256 10.67 10.98 20.97
CA GLU A 256 11.36 10.45 19.77
C GLU A 256 10.51 9.41 19.02
N GLU A 257 9.73 8.59 19.71
CA GLU A 257 8.84 7.63 19.08
C GLU A 257 7.62 8.32 18.44
N ARG A 258 7.03 9.32 19.11
CA ARG A 258 5.89 10.08 18.58
C ARG A 258 6.24 10.85 17.32
N ILE A 259 7.37 11.57 17.29
CA ILE A 259 7.79 12.29 16.08
C ILE A 259 8.04 11.34 14.91
N LEU A 260 8.69 10.20 15.15
CA LEU A 260 8.91 9.19 14.12
C LEU A 260 7.60 8.62 13.57
N SER A 261 6.64 8.38 14.46
CA SER A 261 5.31 7.90 14.09
C SER A 261 4.53 8.97 13.30
N ALA A 262 4.62 10.24 13.70
CA ALA A 262 4.00 11.36 12.98
C ALA A 262 4.59 11.52 11.58
N GLN A 263 5.92 11.48 11.43
CA GLN A 263 6.59 11.50 10.12
C GLN A 263 6.15 10.36 9.23
N TYR A 264 6.10 9.15 9.77
CA TYR A 264 5.68 7.96 9.03
C TYR A 264 4.23 8.05 8.57
N ASN A 265 3.31 8.44 9.46
CA ASN A 265 1.88 8.56 9.13
C ASN A 265 1.64 9.67 8.10
N THR A 266 2.32 10.80 8.23
CA THR A 266 2.25 11.89 7.23
C THR A 266 2.72 11.40 5.86
N LYS A 267 3.83 10.66 5.81
CA LYS A 267 4.36 10.09 4.58
C LYS A 267 3.43 9.06 3.96
N LEU A 268 2.78 8.22 4.76
CA LEU A 268 1.76 7.28 4.27
C LEU A 268 0.58 8.01 3.62
N CYS A 269 0.07 9.06 4.25
CA CYS A 269 -1.00 9.88 3.67
C CYS A 269 -0.55 10.53 2.35
N GLU A 270 0.68 11.06 2.29
CA GLU A 270 1.27 11.61 1.07
C GLU A 270 1.31 10.58 -0.07
N ILE A 271 1.83 9.38 0.21
CA ILE A 271 1.89 8.28 -0.76
C ILE A 271 0.49 7.87 -1.23
N SER A 272 -0.48 7.77 -0.31
CA SER A 272 -1.87 7.44 -0.64
C SER A 272 -2.51 8.49 -1.54
N LEU A 273 -2.25 9.77 -1.29
CA LEU A 273 -2.70 10.87 -2.15
C LEU A 273 -2.07 10.81 -3.54
N GLN A 274 -0.77 10.48 -3.65
CA GLN A 274 -0.10 10.29 -4.94
C GLN A 274 -0.62 9.06 -5.68
N GLN A 275 -0.94 7.99 -4.97
CA GLN A 275 -1.53 6.79 -5.55
C GLN A 275 -2.92 7.05 -6.11
N ILE A 276 -3.81 7.72 -5.35
CA ILE A 276 -5.15 8.07 -5.80
C ILE A 276 -5.10 9.04 -6.98
N SER A 277 -4.19 10.02 -6.95
CA SER A 277 -3.99 10.96 -8.06
C SER A 277 -3.40 10.32 -9.32
N GLY A 278 -2.97 9.04 -9.27
CA GLY A 278 -2.37 8.33 -10.41
C GLY A 278 -0.93 8.77 -10.73
N ASN A 279 -0.26 9.44 -9.80
CA ASN A 279 1.08 9.99 -9.98
C ASN A 279 2.19 9.20 -9.24
N ILE A 280 1.88 8.00 -8.77
CA ILE A 280 2.80 7.23 -7.91
C ILE A 280 4.13 6.91 -8.61
N LEU A 281 4.12 6.60 -9.91
CA LEU A 281 5.33 6.22 -10.64
C LEU A 281 6.30 7.41 -10.78
N SER A 282 5.81 8.59 -11.20
CA SER A 282 6.64 9.78 -11.32
C SER A 282 7.05 10.39 -9.97
N TYR A 283 6.36 9.98 -8.91
CA TYR A 283 6.73 10.36 -7.55
C TYR A 283 7.90 9.53 -7.00
N LEU A 284 8.07 8.30 -7.49
CA LEU A 284 9.16 7.40 -7.08
C LEU A 284 10.45 7.58 -7.88
N GLU A 285 10.38 8.24 -9.05
CA GLU A 285 11.54 8.66 -9.85
C GLU A 285 12.20 9.91 -9.27
#